data_1f4b7675dcd0bbe6d3b9898f99182c6f
#
_entry.id   1f4b7675dcd0bbe6d3b9898f99182c6f
#
_cell.length_a   1.000
_cell.length_b   1.000
_cell.length_c   1.000
_cell.angle_alpha   90.00
_cell.angle_beta   90.00
_cell.angle_gamma   90.00
#
_symmetry.space_group_name_H-M   'P 1'
#
loop_
_entity.id
_entity.type
_entity.pdbx_description
1 polymer ?
#
loop_
_entity_poly.entity_id
_entity_poly.type
_entity_poly.pdbx_seq_one_letter_code
_entity_poly.pdbx_strand_id
1 'polypeptide(L)'
;MYEGVVQDLIEELGQLPGIGPKGAQRIAFFLLSAGPEVTRRLAAVLTEVTERVRFCRVCFNVAEDDECRICKDPRRDQSVICVVEEPKDVAAIEKIREFRGRYHVLGGAISPIDGVGPDDLRIRELMARLADGAVTELILATDPNLEGEATATYLARMVKPMGVRVTRPASGLPVGGELEYADEVTLGRAFEGRRLLDV
;
A
#
# COMPACT_ATOMS: atom_id res chain seq x y z
N MET A 1 -21.14 -32.19 -5.73
CA MET A 1 -21.79 -30.96 -5.23
C MET A 1 -22.13 -31.28 -3.78
N TYR A 2 -21.65 -30.44 -2.87
CA TYR A 2 -21.97 -30.57 -1.44
C TYR A 2 -23.29 -29.85 -1.18
N GLU A 3 -23.96 -30.15 -0.07
CA GLU A 3 -25.26 -29.57 0.27
C GLU A 3 -25.18 -28.87 1.64
N GLY A 4 -26.08 -27.89 1.83
CA GLY A 4 -26.21 -27.16 3.09
C GLY A 4 -24.96 -26.34 3.48
N VAL A 5 -24.70 -26.24 4.76
CA VAL A 5 -23.68 -25.33 5.35
C VAL A 5 -22.27 -25.53 4.80
N VAL A 6 -21.94 -26.71 4.31
CA VAL A 6 -20.63 -26.98 3.71
C VAL A 6 -20.50 -26.29 2.36
N GLN A 7 -21.57 -26.34 1.57
CA GLN A 7 -21.62 -25.64 0.28
C GLN A 7 -21.57 -24.12 0.49
N ASP A 8 -22.34 -23.60 1.44
CA ASP A 8 -22.37 -22.17 1.78
C ASP A 8 -20.96 -21.68 2.17
N LEU A 9 -20.24 -22.46 3.00
CA LEU A 9 -18.85 -22.12 3.38
C LEU A 9 -17.91 -22.10 2.17
N ILE A 10 -18.04 -23.04 1.25
CA ILE A 10 -17.21 -23.08 0.03
C ILE A 10 -17.50 -21.87 -0.85
N GLU A 11 -18.77 -21.48 -0.98
CA GLU A 11 -19.19 -20.32 -1.77
C GLU A 11 -18.64 -19.02 -1.18
N GLU A 12 -18.79 -18.79 0.12
CA GLU A 12 -18.25 -17.61 0.82
C GLU A 12 -16.72 -17.52 0.70
N LEU A 13 -16.01 -18.64 0.89
CA LEU A 13 -14.56 -18.68 0.69
C LEU A 13 -14.16 -18.41 -0.77
N GLY A 14 -14.99 -18.84 -1.72
CA GLY A 14 -14.76 -18.64 -3.15
C GLY A 14 -14.95 -17.19 -3.61
N GLN A 15 -15.60 -16.33 -2.82
CA GLN A 15 -15.72 -14.90 -3.09
C GLN A 15 -14.44 -14.12 -2.74
N LEU A 16 -13.53 -14.73 -1.96
CA LEU A 16 -12.31 -14.06 -1.55
C LEU A 16 -11.31 -13.94 -2.72
N PRO A 17 -10.68 -12.77 -2.90
CA PRO A 17 -9.72 -12.55 -3.97
C PRO A 17 -8.59 -13.60 -3.98
N GLY A 18 -8.32 -14.19 -5.15
CA GLY A 18 -7.28 -15.21 -5.31
C GLY A 18 -7.68 -16.63 -4.85
N ILE A 19 -8.88 -16.82 -4.34
CA ILE A 19 -9.39 -18.15 -3.93
C ILE A 19 -10.35 -18.67 -4.99
N GLY A 20 -9.84 -19.56 -5.84
CA GLY A 20 -10.68 -20.26 -6.81
C GLY A 20 -11.46 -21.45 -6.17
N PRO A 21 -12.40 -22.07 -6.92
CA PRO A 21 -13.28 -23.14 -6.40
C PRO A 21 -12.54 -24.30 -5.71
N LYS A 22 -11.41 -24.74 -6.27
CA LYS A 22 -10.58 -25.81 -5.66
C LYS A 22 -9.91 -25.35 -4.37
N GLY A 23 -9.51 -24.07 -4.28
CA GLY A 23 -8.94 -23.47 -3.09
C GLY A 23 -9.96 -23.35 -1.97
N ALA A 24 -11.14 -22.82 -2.28
CA ALA A 24 -12.26 -22.70 -1.34
C ALA A 24 -12.64 -24.05 -0.74
N GLN A 25 -12.80 -25.08 -1.58
CA GLN A 25 -13.10 -26.45 -1.14
C GLN A 25 -12.01 -26.98 -0.21
N ARG A 26 -10.73 -26.81 -0.55
CA ARG A 26 -9.61 -27.27 0.29
C ARG A 26 -9.59 -26.58 1.65
N ILE A 27 -9.85 -25.26 1.70
CA ILE A 27 -9.91 -24.51 2.96
C ILE A 27 -11.10 -24.97 3.80
N ALA A 28 -12.29 -25.13 3.21
CA ALA A 28 -13.48 -25.60 3.90
C ALA A 28 -13.24 -26.97 4.59
N PHE A 29 -12.69 -27.94 3.86
CA PHE A 29 -12.37 -29.25 4.42
C PHE A 29 -11.25 -29.22 5.47
N PHE A 30 -10.26 -28.34 5.30
CA PHE A 30 -9.26 -28.10 6.36
C PHE A 30 -9.94 -27.61 7.66
N LEU A 31 -10.82 -26.61 7.59
CA LEU A 31 -11.52 -26.09 8.75
C LEU A 31 -12.42 -27.15 9.43
N LEU A 32 -13.08 -28.00 8.65
CA LEU A 32 -13.87 -29.12 9.17
C LEU A 32 -13.01 -30.15 9.92
N SER A 33 -11.80 -30.41 9.45
CA SER A 33 -10.88 -31.39 10.04
C SER A 33 -10.04 -30.84 11.20
N ALA A 34 -9.77 -29.53 11.20
CA ALA A 34 -8.92 -28.87 12.20
C ALA A 34 -9.56 -28.73 13.60
N GLY A 35 -10.86 -29.03 13.69
CA GLY A 35 -11.62 -28.96 14.93
C GLY A 35 -12.20 -27.57 15.23
N PRO A 36 -13.19 -27.52 16.15
CA PRO A 36 -14.01 -26.34 16.38
C PRO A 36 -13.23 -25.12 16.94
N GLU A 37 -12.12 -25.34 17.61
CA GLU A 37 -11.31 -24.25 18.20
C GLU A 37 -10.65 -23.39 17.14
N VAL A 38 -10.13 -24.00 16.07
CA VAL A 38 -9.51 -23.27 14.94
C VAL A 38 -10.56 -22.40 14.25
N THR A 39 -11.73 -22.95 13.99
CA THR A 39 -12.83 -22.26 13.32
C THR A 39 -13.38 -21.12 14.19
N ARG A 40 -13.61 -21.34 15.48
CA ARG A 40 -14.07 -20.29 16.39
C ARG A 40 -13.06 -19.14 16.50
N ARG A 41 -11.77 -19.46 16.62
CA ARG A 41 -10.71 -18.45 16.67
C ARG A 41 -10.68 -17.61 15.40
N LEU A 42 -10.74 -18.24 14.22
CA LEU A 42 -10.77 -17.54 12.94
C LEU A 42 -11.99 -16.62 12.84
N ALA A 43 -13.18 -17.11 13.16
CA ALA A 43 -14.41 -16.32 13.14
C ALA A 43 -14.33 -15.12 14.11
N ALA A 44 -13.81 -15.33 15.32
CA ALA A 44 -13.62 -14.26 16.29
C ALA A 44 -12.68 -13.17 15.78
N VAL A 45 -11.53 -13.55 15.19
CA VAL A 45 -10.57 -12.59 14.65
C VAL A 45 -11.16 -11.81 13.46
N LEU A 46 -11.91 -12.46 12.57
CA LEU A 46 -12.57 -11.80 11.45
C LEU A 46 -13.57 -10.73 11.96
N THR A 47 -14.38 -11.08 12.95
CA THR A 47 -15.32 -10.13 13.57
C THR A 47 -14.55 -8.97 14.23
N GLU A 48 -13.55 -9.27 15.06
CA GLU A 48 -12.75 -8.28 15.77
C GLU A 48 -12.07 -7.28 14.83
N VAL A 49 -11.53 -7.74 13.70
CA VAL A 49 -10.91 -6.87 12.69
C VAL A 49 -11.91 -5.87 12.13
N THR A 50 -13.13 -6.30 11.80
CA THR A 50 -14.16 -5.41 11.24
C THR A 50 -14.68 -4.40 12.25
N GLU A 51 -14.67 -4.73 13.53
CA GLU A 51 -15.15 -3.84 14.61
C GLU A 51 -14.10 -2.84 15.08
N ARG A 52 -12.82 -3.25 15.14
CA ARG A 52 -11.74 -2.47 15.77
C ARG A 52 -10.84 -1.74 14.78
N VAL A 53 -10.65 -2.29 13.57
CA VAL A 53 -9.73 -1.69 12.60
C VAL A 53 -10.44 -0.58 11.82
N ARG A 54 -9.79 0.55 11.74
CA ARG A 54 -10.22 1.74 11.00
C ARG A 54 -9.05 2.35 10.24
N PHE A 55 -9.29 3.36 9.44
CA PHE A 55 -8.23 4.14 8.83
C PHE A 55 -7.81 5.29 9.76
N CYS A 56 -6.50 5.48 9.87
CA CYS A 56 -5.91 6.59 10.61
C CYS A 56 -6.43 7.93 10.05
N ARG A 57 -6.95 8.79 10.91
CA ARG A 57 -7.50 10.10 10.50
C ARG A 57 -6.46 11.04 9.88
N VAL A 58 -5.15 10.79 10.10
CA VAL A 58 -4.06 11.63 9.61
C VAL A 58 -3.47 11.12 8.30
N CYS A 59 -3.15 9.82 8.23
CA CYS A 59 -2.39 9.27 7.12
C CYS A 59 -3.13 8.17 6.33
N PHE A 60 -4.33 7.77 6.75
CA PHE A 60 -5.17 6.74 6.14
C PHE A 60 -4.58 5.33 6.12
N ASN A 61 -3.49 5.09 6.86
CA ASN A 61 -3.03 3.74 7.14
C ASN A 61 -4.00 3.02 8.10
N VAL A 62 -3.95 1.70 8.15
CA VAL A 62 -4.75 0.92 9.11
C VAL A 62 -4.34 1.24 10.56
N ALA A 63 -5.33 1.33 11.44
CA ALA A 63 -5.16 1.66 12.86
C ALA A 63 -6.30 1.05 13.69
N GLU A 64 -6.05 0.77 14.96
CA GLU A 64 -7.11 0.42 15.93
C GLU A 64 -7.64 1.65 16.66
N ASP A 65 -6.87 2.72 16.71
CA ASP A 65 -7.22 4.02 17.28
C ASP A 65 -7.45 5.07 16.16
N ASP A 66 -7.82 6.30 16.53
CA ASP A 66 -7.99 7.42 15.60
C ASP A 66 -6.70 7.74 14.84
N GLU A 67 -5.55 7.55 15.46
CA GLU A 67 -4.23 7.71 14.84
C GLU A 67 -3.40 6.44 14.95
N CYS A 68 -2.76 6.05 13.84
CA CYS A 68 -1.86 4.90 13.84
C CYS A 68 -0.58 5.16 14.65
N ARG A 69 0.10 4.09 15.02
CA ARG A 69 1.36 4.15 15.78
C ARG A 69 2.44 5.05 15.15
N ILE A 70 2.46 5.15 13.82
CA ILE A 70 3.45 5.96 13.09
C ILE A 70 3.13 7.46 13.27
N CYS A 71 1.86 7.84 13.16
CA CYS A 71 1.45 9.24 13.36
C CYS A 71 1.59 9.71 14.81
N LYS A 72 1.44 8.79 15.78
CA LYS A 72 1.62 9.07 17.21
C LYS A 72 3.09 9.14 17.64
N ASP A 73 4.04 8.59 16.86
CA ASP A 73 5.47 8.56 17.24
C ASP A 73 6.12 9.95 17.06
N PRO A 74 6.49 10.65 18.16
CA PRO A 74 7.08 11.97 18.08
C PRO A 74 8.52 11.98 17.52
N ARG A 75 9.15 10.82 17.40
CA ARG A 75 10.50 10.67 16.84
C ARG A 75 10.51 10.69 15.31
N ARG A 76 9.32 10.63 14.68
CA ARG A 76 9.17 10.69 13.23
C ARG A 76 9.36 12.10 12.72
N ASP A 77 10.12 12.24 11.65
CA ASP A 77 10.29 13.50 10.95
C ASP A 77 8.96 13.93 10.31
N GLN A 78 8.44 15.05 10.78
CA GLN A 78 7.17 15.59 10.31
C GLN A 78 7.31 16.38 9.01
N SER A 79 8.53 16.75 8.64
CA SER A 79 8.83 17.51 7.43
C SER A 79 8.89 16.65 6.17
N VAL A 80 8.87 15.32 6.32
CA VAL A 80 8.95 14.37 5.21
C VAL A 80 7.72 13.46 5.19
N ILE A 81 6.99 13.46 4.07
CA ILE A 81 5.85 12.56 3.85
C ILE A 81 6.16 11.61 2.69
N CYS A 82 6.02 10.31 2.93
CA CYS A 82 6.02 9.27 1.90
C CYS A 82 4.58 8.94 1.52
N VAL A 83 4.22 9.18 0.26
CA VAL A 83 2.91 8.87 -0.31
C VAL A 83 2.96 7.49 -0.94
N VAL A 84 2.00 6.65 -0.57
CA VAL A 84 1.84 5.28 -1.05
C VAL A 84 0.40 5.03 -1.49
N GLU A 85 0.17 3.98 -2.25
CA GLU A 85 -1.16 3.63 -2.74
C GLU A 85 -2.01 2.96 -1.65
N GLU A 86 -1.44 1.97 -0.94
CA GLU A 86 -2.17 1.14 0.01
C GLU A 86 -1.44 0.97 1.36
N PRO A 87 -2.15 0.56 2.42
CA PRO A 87 -1.53 0.28 3.73
C PRO A 87 -0.45 -0.80 3.69
N LYS A 88 -0.53 -1.76 2.77
CA LYS A 88 0.49 -2.81 2.59
C LYS A 88 1.87 -2.24 2.23
N ASP A 89 1.89 -1.12 1.49
CA ASP A 89 3.11 -0.46 1.04
C ASP A 89 3.83 0.20 2.21
N VAL A 90 3.07 0.80 3.14
CA VAL A 90 3.61 1.29 4.42
C VAL A 90 4.32 0.15 5.15
N ALA A 91 3.68 -1.02 5.23
CA ALA A 91 4.27 -2.18 5.91
C ALA A 91 5.55 -2.68 5.21
N ALA A 92 5.62 -2.59 3.88
CA ALA A 92 6.80 -2.95 3.10
C ALA A 92 7.97 -2.00 3.37
N ILE A 93 7.72 -0.68 3.36
CA ILE A 93 8.75 0.33 3.63
C ILE A 93 9.22 0.27 5.10
N GLU A 94 8.31 0.08 6.06
CA GLU A 94 8.67 -0.03 7.48
C GLU A 94 9.58 -1.22 7.80
N LYS A 95 9.56 -2.30 6.99
CA LYS A 95 10.46 -3.45 7.15
C LYS A 95 11.94 -3.06 6.98
N ILE A 96 12.24 -2.06 6.17
CA ILE A 96 13.61 -1.58 5.94
C ILE A 96 14.18 -0.89 7.19
N ARG A 97 13.31 -0.30 8.06
CA ARG A 97 13.65 0.42 9.30
C ARG A 97 14.54 1.66 9.12
N GLU A 98 14.73 2.12 7.90
CA GLU A 98 15.56 3.30 7.58
C GLU A 98 14.73 4.57 7.43
N PHE A 99 13.52 4.46 6.89
CA PHE A 99 12.64 5.61 6.73
C PHE A 99 12.12 6.12 8.07
N ARG A 100 12.30 7.41 8.33
CA ARG A 100 11.92 8.07 9.59
C ARG A 100 10.83 9.13 9.43
N GLY A 101 10.36 9.37 8.22
CA GLY A 101 9.27 10.29 7.92
C GLY A 101 7.89 9.74 8.29
N ARG A 102 6.87 10.47 7.88
CA ARG A 102 5.45 10.10 7.98
C ARG A 102 4.95 9.57 6.65
N TYR A 103 3.76 8.99 6.67
CA TYR A 103 3.13 8.45 5.47
C TYR A 103 1.83 9.18 5.13
N HIS A 104 1.40 9.00 3.88
CA HIS A 104 0.05 9.27 3.43
C HIS A 104 -0.38 8.17 2.46
N VAL A 105 -1.49 7.51 2.77
CA VAL A 105 -2.07 6.43 1.96
C VAL A 105 -3.17 7.02 1.10
N LEU A 106 -3.06 6.87 -0.21
CA LEU A 106 -4.02 7.41 -1.17
C LEU A 106 -5.33 6.62 -1.23
N GLY A 107 -5.28 5.32 -0.96
CA GLY A 107 -6.40 4.39 -1.13
C GLY A 107 -6.46 3.76 -2.53
N GLY A 108 -5.41 3.89 -3.33
CA GLY A 108 -5.28 3.35 -4.69
C GLY A 108 -4.45 4.25 -5.60
N ALA A 109 -4.59 4.07 -6.91
CA ALA A 109 -3.97 4.86 -7.96
C ALA A 109 -5.04 5.38 -8.94
N ILE A 110 -4.73 6.45 -9.69
CA ILE A 110 -5.59 6.94 -10.77
C ILE A 110 -5.60 5.89 -11.89
N SER A 111 -6.78 5.31 -12.13
CA SER A 111 -7.00 4.29 -13.17
C SER A 111 -8.28 4.60 -13.94
N PRO A 112 -8.19 5.26 -15.11
CA PRO A 112 -9.36 5.54 -15.95
C PRO A 112 -10.09 4.27 -16.42
N ILE A 113 -9.35 3.15 -16.56
CA ILE A 113 -9.93 1.87 -16.98
C ILE A 113 -10.85 1.31 -15.90
N ASP A 114 -10.44 1.45 -14.62
CA ASP A 114 -11.23 1.00 -13.46
C ASP A 114 -12.21 2.07 -12.96
N GLY A 115 -12.26 3.23 -13.63
CA GLY A 115 -13.12 4.35 -13.25
C GLY A 115 -12.65 5.12 -12.01
N VAL A 116 -11.37 4.96 -11.59
CA VAL A 116 -10.80 5.63 -10.42
C VAL A 116 -10.19 6.96 -10.84
N GLY A 117 -10.82 8.06 -10.42
CA GLY A 117 -10.34 9.42 -10.63
C GLY A 117 -9.60 9.99 -9.40
N PRO A 118 -9.03 11.20 -9.54
CA PRO A 118 -8.34 11.87 -8.43
C PRO A 118 -9.25 12.14 -7.21
N ASP A 119 -10.55 12.33 -7.43
CA ASP A 119 -11.52 12.60 -6.36
C ASP A 119 -11.89 11.35 -5.55
N ASP A 120 -11.61 10.16 -6.07
CA ASP A 120 -11.82 8.89 -5.38
C ASP A 120 -10.66 8.56 -4.43
N LEU A 121 -9.55 9.28 -4.57
CA LEU A 121 -8.34 9.11 -3.78
C LEU A 121 -8.22 10.16 -2.67
N ARG A 122 -7.41 9.89 -1.65
CA ARG A 122 -7.14 10.80 -0.52
C ARG A 122 -6.20 11.96 -0.87
N ILE A 123 -6.32 12.49 -2.09
CA ILE A 123 -5.47 13.58 -2.60
C ILE A 123 -5.83 14.91 -1.93
N ARG A 124 -7.10 15.18 -1.69
CA ARG A 124 -7.56 16.39 -1.00
C ARG A 124 -6.98 16.48 0.39
N GLU A 125 -6.99 15.39 1.13
CA GLU A 125 -6.44 15.30 2.48
C GLU A 125 -4.92 15.43 2.48
N LEU A 126 -4.22 14.91 1.46
CA LEU A 126 -2.79 15.15 1.28
C LEU A 126 -2.52 16.65 1.10
N MET A 127 -3.23 17.31 0.19
CA MET A 127 -3.06 18.74 -0.05
C MET A 127 -3.32 19.58 1.21
N ALA A 128 -4.33 19.22 2.01
CA ALA A 128 -4.59 19.87 3.29
C ALA A 128 -3.42 19.72 4.29
N ARG A 129 -2.72 18.58 4.28
CA ARG A 129 -1.53 18.35 5.12
C ARG A 129 -0.30 19.15 4.67
N LEU A 130 -0.24 19.51 3.39
CA LEU A 130 0.87 20.30 2.86
C LEU A 130 0.66 21.81 3.03
N ALA A 131 -0.58 22.24 3.28
CA ALA A 131 -0.96 23.65 3.29
C ALA A 131 -0.36 24.47 4.45
N ASP A 132 0.03 23.83 5.56
CA ASP A 132 0.65 24.50 6.71
C ASP A 132 2.13 24.85 6.51
N GLY A 133 2.74 24.37 5.42
CA GLY A 133 4.15 24.63 5.08
C GLY A 133 5.17 23.90 5.95
N ALA A 134 4.75 23.02 6.85
CA ALA A 134 5.66 22.24 7.69
C ALA A 134 6.38 21.13 6.90
N VAL A 135 5.78 20.65 5.80
CA VAL A 135 6.34 19.60 4.96
C VAL A 135 7.27 20.18 3.91
N THR A 136 8.53 19.76 3.92
CA THR A 136 9.58 20.19 3.00
C THR A 136 9.87 19.19 1.90
N GLU A 137 9.54 17.90 2.11
CA GLU A 137 9.74 16.85 1.13
C GLU A 137 8.53 15.92 1.05
N LEU A 138 8.12 15.63 -0.18
CA LEU A 138 7.12 14.64 -0.53
C LEU A 138 7.77 13.55 -1.38
N ILE A 139 7.83 12.33 -0.84
CA ILE A 139 8.34 11.16 -1.56
C ILE A 139 7.13 10.44 -2.17
N LEU A 140 7.06 10.39 -3.50
CA LEU A 140 6.00 9.68 -4.22
C LEU A 140 6.43 8.22 -4.44
N ALA A 141 5.99 7.34 -3.57
CA ALA A 141 6.28 5.91 -3.58
C ALA A 141 5.06 5.09 -4.05
N THR A 142 4.41 5.56 -5.12
CA THR A 142 3.40 4.80 -5.87
C THR A 142 4.07 3.66 -6.63
N ASP A 143 3.29 2.64 -6.99
CA ASP A 143 3.81 1.49 -7.71
C ASP A 143 4.47 1.89 -9.05
N PRO A 144 5.54 1.22 -9.47
CA PRO A 144 6.27 1.54 -10.70
C PRO A 144 5.57 0.97 -11.96
N ASN A 145 4.23 1.02 -12.00
CA ASN A 145 3.37 0.66 -13.11
C ASN A 145 2.78 1.92 -13.78
N LEU A 146 1.93 1.76 -14.78
CA LEU A 146 1.37 2.87 -15.56
C LEU A 146 0.48 3.78 -14.70
N GLU A 147 -0.36 3.21 -13.87
CA GLU A 147 -1.29 3.91 -12.99
C GLU A 147 -0.56 4.67 -11.89
N GLY A 148 0.43 4.04 -11.26
CA GLY A 148 1.26 4.67 -10.24
C GLY A 148 2.14 5.80 -10.78
N GLU A 149 2.68 5.67 -12.01
CA GLU A 149 3.42 6.74 -12.70
C GLU A 149 2.50 7.92 -13.06
N ALA A 150 1.29 7.65 -13.53
CA ALA A 150 0.30 8.68 -13.83
C ALA A 150 -0.10 9.42 -12.55
N THR A 151 -0.34 8.69 -11.46
CA THR A 151 -0.68 9.23 -10.14
C THR A 151 0.46 10.11 -9.59
N ALA A 152 1.71 9.62 -9.65
CA ALA A 152 2.87 10.39 -9.22
C ALA A 152 3.04 11.69 -10.03
N THR A 153 2.88 11.62 -11.35
CA THR A 153 2.98 12.78 -12.23
C THR A 153 1.88 13.81 -11.92
N TYR A 154 0.66 13.35 -11.68
CA TYR A 154 -0.46 14.19 -11.30
C TYR A 154 -0.17 14.93 -9.98
N LEU A 155 0.23 14.21 -8.94
CA LEU A 155 0.57 14.77 -7.63
C LEU A 155 1.75 15.74 -7.72
N ALA A 156 2.81 15.39 -8.44
CA ALA A 156 3.97 16.25 -8.62
C ALA A 156 3.60 17.60 -9.23
N ARG A 157 2.70 17.63 -10.23
CA ARG A 157 2.19 18.87 -10.84
C ARG A 157 1.40 19.71 -9.85
N MET A 158 0.57 19.09 -9.01
CA MET A 158 -0.23 19.79 -8.01
C MET A 158 0.65 20.40 -6.90
N VAL A 159 1.67 19.67 -6.46
CA VAL A 159 2.53 20.05 -5.32
C VAL A 159 3.62 21.04 -5.72
N LYS A 160 4.08 21.02 -6.98
CA LYS A 160 5.14 21.90 -7.48
C LYS A 160 4.96 23.39 -7.13
N PRO A 161 3.76 24.02 -7.25
CA PRO A 161 3.56 25.41 -6.88
C PRO A 161 3.70 25.72 -5.40
N MET A 162 3.64 24.72 -4.52
CA MET A 162 3.72 24.86 -3.07
C MET A 162 5.15 24.97 -2.55
N GLY A 163 6.17 24.80 -3.43
CA GLY A 163 7.57 24.87 -3.04
C GLY A 163 8.08 23.63 -2.28
N VAL A 164 7.28 22.57 -2.17
CA VAL A 164 7.68 21.31 -1.55
C VAL A 164 8.56 20.53 -2.53
N ARG A 165 9.67 19.99 -2.05
CA ARG A 165 10.53 19.11 -2.84
C ARG A 165 9.83 17.78 -3.08
N VAL A 166 9.66 17.40 -4.34
CA VAL A 166 9.06 16.13 -4.71
C VAL A 166 10.15 15.18 -5.18
N THR A 167 10.19 13.99 -4.58
CA THR A 167 11.16 12.93 -4.89
C THR A 167 10.46 11.61 -5.15
N ARG A 168 11.18 10.63 -5.69
CA ARG A 168 10.72 9.24 -5.86
C ARG A 168 11.80 8.27 -5.39
N PRO A 169 11.41 7.06 -4.92
CA PRO A 169 12.37 5.98 -4.75
C PRO A 169 13.13 5.71 -6.04
N ALA A 170 14.42 5.41 -5.94
CA ALA A 170 15.22 5.08 -7.11
C ALA A 170 14.71 3.80 -7.78
N SER A 171 14.60 3.84 -9.11
CA SER A 171 14.31 2.66 -9.94
C SER A 171 15.61 2.14 -10.53
N GLY A 172 15.75 0.81 -10.66
CA GLY A 172 16.94 0.23 -11.24
C GLY A 172 17.05 -1.27 -11.01
N LEU A 173 18.26 -1.79 -11.25
CA LEU A 173 18.57 -3.20 -11.12
C LEU A 173 18.48 -3.67 -9.65
N PRO A 174 17.86 -4.81 -9.38
CA PRO A 174 17.84 -5.38 -8.05
C PRO A 174 19.23 -5.83 -7.63
N VAL A 175 19.55 -5.67 -6.35
CA VAL A 175 20.82 -6.13 -5.78
C VAL A 175 20.89 -7.66 -5.85
N GLY A 176 21.99 -8.20 -6.40
CA GLY A 176 22.21 -9.63 -6.59
C GLY A 176 21.61 -10.20 -7.89
N GLY A 177 20.99 -9.36 -8.73
CA GLY A 177 20.56 -9.77 -10.08
C GLY A 177 21.69 -9.69 -11.09
N GLU A 178 21.61 -10.53 -12.12
CA GLU A 178 22.51 -10.48 -13.27
C GLU A 178 21.93 -9.61 -14.37
N LEU A 179 22.78 -8.83 -15.07
CA LEU A 179 22.34 -7.88 -16.09
C LEU A 179 21.59 -8.53 -17.26
N GLU A 180 21.95 -9.76 -17.61
CA GLU A 180 21.37 -10.46 -18.75
C GLU A 180 19.90 -10.88 -18.52
N TYR A 181 19.45 -10.95 -17.25
CA TYR A 181 18.07 -11.29 -16.92
C TYR A 181 17.18 -10.06 -16.66
N ALA A 182 17.75 -8.86 -16.73
CA ALA A 182 16.97 -7.64 -16.59
C ALA A 182 16.19 -7.35 -17.88
N ASP A 183 14.91 -7.01 -17.73
CA ASP A 183 14.13 -6.55 -18.86
C ASP A 183 14.61 -5.18 -19.37
N GLU A 184 14.29 -4.86 -20.62
CA GLU A 184 14.75 -3.63 -21.29
C GLU A 184 14.31 -2.34 -20.56
N VAL A 185 13.12 -2.32 -19.95
CA VAL A 185 12.58 -1.16 -19.25
C VAL A 185 13.36 -0.93 -17.96
N THR A 186 13.56 -1.99 -17.17
CA THR A 186 14.35 -1.94 -15.92
C THR A 186 15.79 -1.51 -16.19
N LEU A 187 16.40 -2.06 -17.25
CA LEU A 187 17.76 -1.70 -17.63
C LEU A 187 17.84 -0.24 -18.10
N GLY A 188 16.90 0.21 -18.92
CA GLY A 188 16.80 1.60 -19.35
C GLY A 188 16.70 2.58 -18.18
N ARG A 189 15.80 2.32 -17.22
CA ARG A 189 15.67 3.14 -15.99
C ARG A 189 16.95 3.15 -15.14
N ALA A 190 17.66 2.02 -15.07
CA ALA A 190 18.94 1.94 -14.35
C ALA A 190 20.00 2.85 -14.98
N PHE A 191 20.10 2.86 -16.31
CA PHE A 191 21.01 3.75 -17.05
C PHE A 191 20.65 5.23 -16.94
N GLU A 192 19.37 5.58 -16.98
CA GLU A 192 18.88 6.94 -16.75
C GLU A 192 19.21 7.42 -15.33
N GLY A 193 18.97 6.58 -14.33
CA GLY A 193 19.21 6.87 -12.92
C GLY A 193 20.64 6.65 -12.44
N ARG A 194 21.62 6.42 -13.35
CA ARG A 194 23.01 6.17 -12.99
C ARG A 194 23.62 7.30 -12.15
N ARG A 195 24.38 6.92 -11.13
CA ARG A 195 25.04 7.86 -10.21
C ARG A 195 26.55 7.90 -10.47
N LEU A 196 27.17 9.04 -10.10
CA LEU A 196 28.63 9.10 -10.02
C LEU A 196 29.12 8.15 -8.93
N LEU A 197 30.23 7.45 -9.22
CA LEU A 197 30.97 6.71 -8.21
C LEU A 197 32.00 7.67 -7.61
N ASP A 198 31.73 8.07 -6.37
CA ASP A 198 32.71 8.79 -5.56
C ASP A 198 33.72 7.74 -5.05
N VAL A 199 34.96 7.79 -5.57
CA VAL A 199 36.09 6.89 -5.21
C VAL A 199 37.04 7.65 -4.31
#